data_927c2e8c2fdbb4a97b2bd2543e274ee7
#
_entry.id   927c2e8c2fdbb4a97b2bd2543e274ee7
#
_cell.length_a   1.000
_cell.length_b   1.000
_cell.length_c   1.000
_cell.angle_alpha   90.00
_cell.angle_beta   90.00
_cell.angle_gamma   90.00
#
_symmetry.space_group_name_H-M   'P 1'
#
loop_
_entity.id
_entity.type
_entity.pdbx_description
1 polymer ?
#
loop_
_entity_poly.entity_id
_entity_poly.type
_entity_poly.pdbx_seq_one_letter_code
_entity_poly.pdbx_strand_id
1 'polypeptide(L)'
;MARKLDQILVVDLEATCWPGDPPEGQESDIIEIGLCTLDVATGRRIEKASIVVRPERSTISEYCTSLTTLTQEEVDEGISFRAACDLLRTRYGSRQRLWASFGDYDRLMFERESQTHGIEYPFGKGHINVKSLFAVVQGLEEELPLDEAMEWLGFPLEGHHHRGEDDAWNIARILGHLLLQARRVSE
;
A
#
# COMPACT_ATOMS: atom_id res chain seq x y z
N MET A 1 -14.51 2.88 -18.75
CA MET A 1 -14.56 4.30 -18.33
C MET A 1 -13.19 4.93 -18.58
N ALA A 2 -13.13 6.24 -18.87
CA ALA A 2 -11.86 6.94 -19.04
C ALA A 2 -11.11 7.03 -17.70
N ARG A 3 -9.75 6.92 -17.75
CA ARG A 3 -8.89 7.05 -16.57
C ARG A 3 -8.88 8.49 -16.08
N LYS A 4 -8.98 8.68 -14.77
CA LYS A 4 -8.79 9.97 -14.10
C LYS A 4 -7.34 10.09 -13.67
N LEU A 5 -6.73 11.23 -13.98
CA LEU A 5 -5.35 11.56 -13.59
C LEU A 5 -5.32 12.73 -12.59
N ASP A 6 -6.36 12.86 -11.79
CA ASP A 6 -6.51 13.85 -10.73
C ASP A 6 -5.74 13.45 -9.46
N GLN A 7 -5.83 12.17 -9.12
CA GLN A 7 -5.23 11.60 -7.92
C GLN A 7 -4.59 10.24 -8.23
N ILE A 8 -3.60 9.88 -7.43
CA ILE A 8 -3.04 8.53 -7.35
C ILE A 8 -3.41 7.95 -5.99
N LEU A 9 -3.87 6.70 -5.97
CA LEU A 9 -4.12 5.96 -4.74
C LEU A 9 -2.82 5.24 -4.37
N VAL A 10 -2.14 5.71 -3.34
CA VAL A 10 -0.94 5.05 -2.81
C VAL A 10 -1.39 4.08 -1.74
N VAL A 11 -0.97 2.84 -1.87
CA VAL A 11 -1.43 1.72 -1.01
C VAL A 11 -0.23 0.99 -0.47
N ASP A 12 -0.34 0.57 0.77
CA ASP A 12 0.56 -0.35 1.44
C ASP A 12 -0.25 -1.37 2.22
N LEU A 13 0.17 -2.64 2.21
CA LEU A 13 -0.55 -3.74 2.83
C LEU A 13 0.20 -4.32 4.02
N GLU A 14 -0.56 -4.54 5.10
CA GLU A 14 -0.12 -5.47 6.12
C GLU A 14 -0.83 -6.81 5.96
N ALA A 15 -0.10 -7.87 6.23
CA ALA A 15 -0.62 -9.23 6.14
C ALA A 15 -0.19 -10.07 7.33
N THR A 16 -0.95 -11.11 7.64
CA THR A 16 -0.54 -12.07 8.65
C THR A 16 0.81 -12.68 8.30
N CYS A 17 1.73 -12.68 9.25
CA CYS A 17 3.10 -13.11 9.05
C CYS A 17 3.67 -13.83 10.29
N TRP A 18 4.75 -14.58 10.06
CA TRP A 18 5.43 -15.41 11.05
C TRP A 18 6.94 -15.28 10.88
N PRO A 19 7.74 -15.59 11.91
CA PRO A 19 9.21 -15.53 11.80
C PRO A 19 9.83 -16.60 10.87
N GLY A 20 8.99 -17.44 10.27
CA GLY A 20 9.33 -18.50 9.33
C GLY A 20 8.13 -18.88 8.47
N ASP A 21 8.02 -20.16 8.12
CA ASP A 21 6.86 -20.66 7.37
C ASP A 21 5.56 -20.53 8.17
N PRO A 22 4.41 -20.32 7.50
CA PRO A 22 3.13 -20.27 8.18
C PRO A 22 2.83 -21.63 8.87
N PRO A 23 2.09 -21.62 10.00
CA PRO A 23 1.62 -22.84 10.62
C PRO A 23 0.80 -23.70 9.66
N GLU A 24 0.77 -25.03 9.89
CA GLU A 24 0.03 -25.96 9.06
C GLU A 24 -1.45 -25.53 8.94
N GLY A 25 -1.95 -25.43 7.72
CA GLY A 25 -3.32 -25.04 7.40
C GLY A 25 -3.58 -23.54 7.45
N GLN A 26 -2.58 -22.70 7.68
CA GLN A 26 -2.69 -21.25 7.58
C GLN A 26 -2.00 -20.72 6.31
N GLU A 27 -2.56 -19.66 5.77
CA GLU A 27 -1.98 -18.89 4.67
C GLU A 27 -2.04 -17.40 5.03
N SER A 28 -1.08 -16.64 4.54
CA SER A 28 -1.04 -15.19 4.80
C SER A 28 -2.26 -14.49 4.20
N ASP A 29 -3.01 -13.76 4.99
CA ASP A 29 -4.17 -12.94 4.61
C ASP A 29 -3.87 -11.46 4.79
N ILE A 30 -4.46 -10.60 3.96
CA ILE A 30 -4.43 -9.14 4.16
C ILE A 30 -5.19 -8.80 5.44
N ILE A 31 -4.58 -8.02 6.33
CA ILE A 31 -5.15 -7.56 7.60
C ILE A 31 -5.28 -6.05 7.70
N GLU A 32 -4.52 -5.28 6.92
CA GLU A 32 -4.70 -3.84 6.78
C GLU A 32 -4.45 -3.42 5.33
N ILE A 33 -5.28 -2.53 4.81
CA ILE A 33 -5.05 -1.80 3.59
C ILE A 33 -4.85 -0.34 3.98
N GLY A 34 -3.59 0.05 4.08
CA GLY A 34 -3.20 1.45 4.24
C GLY A 34 -3.37 2.20 2.93
N LEU A 35 -3.89 3.41 2.99
CA LEU A 35 -4.17 4.20 1.80
C LEU A 35 -3.85 5.67 2.02
N CYS A 36 -3.20 6.27 1.03
CA CYS A 36 -3.06 7.71 0.90
C CYS A 36 -3.55 8.16 -0.48
N THR A 37 -4.38 9.21 -0.53
CA THR A 37 -4.70 9.87 -1.79
C THR A 37 -3.72 10.99 -2.06
N LEU A 38 -3.02 10.93 -3.19
CA LEU A 38 -2.03 11.90 -3.64
C LEU A 38 -2.60 12.75 -4.78
N ASP A 39 -2.67 14.06 -4.61
CA ASP A 39 -3.05 15.00 -5.67
C ASP A 39 -1.95 15.08 -6.72
N VAL A 40 -2.29 14.74 -7.96
CA VAL A 40 -1.30 14.70 -9.04
C VAL A 40 -0.78 16.09 -9.39
N ALA A 41 -1.63 17.12 -9.36
CA ALA A 41 -1.27 18.46 -9.79
C ALA A 41 -0.26 19.12 -8.84
N THR A 42 -0.46 18.94 -7.54
CA THR A 42 0.31 19.61 -6.48
C THR A 42 1.34 18.72 -5.80
N GLY A 43 1.29 17.39 -6.00
CA GLY A 43 2.11 16.42 -5.25
C GLY A 43 1.77 16.36 -3.76
N ARG A 44 0.61 16.89 -3.33
CA ARG A 44 0.19 16.92 -1.93
C ARG A 44 -0.57 15.66 -1.54
N ARG A 45 -0.26 15.12 -0.38
CA ARG A 45 -1.03 14.08 0.31
C ARG A 45 -2.32 14.69 0.83
N ILE A 46 -3.48 14.11 0.50
CA ILE A 46 -4.81 14.67 0.82
C ILE A 46 -5.46 13.91 1.98
N GLU A 47 -5.53 12.61 1.88
CA GLU A 47 -6.23 11.74 2.82
C GLU A 47 -5.32 10.58 3.20
N LYS A 48 -5.31 10.22 4.47
CA LYS A 48 -4.69 9.03 5.04
C LYS A 48 -5.79 8.16 5.63
N ALA A 49 -5.78 6.88 5.33
CA ALA A 49 -6.81 5.96 5.81
C ALA A 49 -6.24 4.56 6.05
N SER A 50 -6.73 3.92 7.11
CA SER A 50 -6.56 2.51 7.40
C SER A 50 -7.88 1.78 7.18
N ILE A 51 -7.84 0.66 6.46
CA ILE A 51 -8.96 -0.26 6.30
C ILE A 51 -8.53 -1.59 6.90
N VAL A 52 -8.96 -1.86 8.13
CA VAL A 52 -8.68 -3.13 8.79
C VAL A 52 -9.53 -4.23 8.16
N VAL A 53 -8.86 -5.32 7.77
CA VAL A 53 -9.46 -6.47 7.09
C VAL A 53 -9.37 -7.69 7.99
N ARG A 54 -10.51 -8.39 8.15
CA ARG A 54 -10.56 -9.61 8.94
C ARG A 54 -9.96 -10.77 8.14
N PRO A 55 -8.91 -11.44 8.66
CA PRO A 55 -8.35 -12.63 8.02
C PRO A 55 -9.35 -13.81 8.08
N GLU A 56 -9.34 -14.67 7.07
CA GLU A 56 -10.24 -15.82 6.97
C GLU A 56 -9.48 -17.16 7.06
N ARG A 57 -8.17 -17.18 6.73
CA ARG A 57 -7.34 -18.37 6.62
C ARG A 57 -6.18 -18.42 7.60
N SER A 58 -6.09 -17.40 8.45
CA SER A 58 -4.98 -17.26 9.39
C SER A 58 -5.35 -16.47 10.63
N THR A 59 -4.50 -16.55 11.64
CA THR A 59 -4.57 -15.75 12.85
C THR A 59 -3.31 -14.90 13.01
N ILE A 60 -3.41 -13.80 13.74
CA ILE A 60 -2.29 -12.93 14.05
C ILE A 60 -1.32 -13.65 14.99
N SER A 61 -0.05 -13.72 14.60
CA SER A 61 1.03 -14.21 15.47
C SER A 61 1.56 -13.09 16.37
N GLU A 62 2.22 -13.45 17.48
CA GLU A 62 2.94 -12.47 18.30
C GLU A 62 3.98 -11.69 17.49
N TYR A 63 4.63 -12.35 16.54
CA TYR A 63 5.57 -11.70 15.62
C TYR A 63 4.86 -10.66 14.74
N CYS A 64 3.72 -11.00 14.16
CA CYS A 64 2.92 -10.09 13.35
C CYS A 64 2.48 -8.86 14.18
N THR A 65 1.99 -9.06 15.40
CA THR A 65 1.66 -7.96 16.32
C THR A 65 2.88 -7.11 16.65
N SER A 66 4.03 -7.72 16.89
CA SER A 66 5.25 -6.95 17.21
C SER A 66 5.72 -6.07 16.04
N LEU A 67 5.43 -6.48 14.81
CA LEU A 67 5.79 -5.77 13.59
C LEU A 67 4.77 -4.67 13.24
N THR A 68 3.49 -5.05 13.15
CA THR A 68 2.42 -4.19 12.64
C THR A 68 1.66 -3.44 13.73
N THR A 69 1.83 -3.81 14.99
CA THR A 69 1.03 -3.38 16.15
C THR A 69 -0.43 -3.84 16.13
N LEU A 70 -0.90 -4.47 15.06
CA LEU A 70 -2.27 -5.01 14.97
C LEU A 70 -2.44 -6.24 15.86
N THR A 71 -3.56 -6.29 16.56
CA THR A 71 -3.94 -7.40 17.43
C THR A 71 -5.02 -8.28 16.78
N GLN A 72 -5.19 -9.50 17.27
CA GLN A 72 -6.27 -10.38 16.82
C GLN A 72 -7.64 -9.73 17.03
N GLU A 73 -7.86 -9.08 18.16
CA GLU A 73 -9.13 -8.41 18.48
C GLU A 73 -9.46 -7.31 17.46
N GLU A 74 -8.47 -6.48 17.09
CA GLU A 74 -8.67 -5.40 16.12
C GLU A 74 -9.01 -5.95 14.72
N VAL A 75 -8.33 -6.99 14.26
CA VAL A 75 -8.62 -7.56 12.93
C VAL A 75 -9.91 -8.37 12.89
N ASP A 76 -10.32 -8.96 14.00
CA ASP A 76 -11.62 -9.67 14.11
C ASP A 76 -12.80 -8.69 13.95
N GLU A 77 -12.63 -7.43 14.38
CA GLU A 77 -13.59 -6.34 14.15
C GLU A 77 -13.50 -5.74 12.73
N GLY A 78 -12.48 -6.09 11.98
CA GLY A 78 -12.27 -5.64 10.62
C GLY A 78 -13.37 -6.10 9.65
N ILE A 79 -13.45 -5.43 8.51
CA ILE A 79 -14.40 -5.79 7.45
C ILE A 79 -13.85 -6.96 6.62
N SER A 80 -14.73 -7.66 5.89
CA SER A 80 -14.27 -8.70 4.97
C SER A 80 -13.45 -8.11 3.81
N PHE A 81 -12.54 -8.90 3.23
CA PHE A 81 -11.76 -8.47 2.05
C PHE A 81 -12.67 -8.03 0.88
N ARG A 82 -13.82 -8.67 0.69
CA ARG A 82 -14.83 -8.27 -0.29
C ARG A 82 -15.34 -6.84 -0.02
N ALA A 83 -15.70 -6.54 1.23
CA ALA A 83 -16.19 -5.21 1.61
C ALA A 83 -15.08 -4.15 1.44
N ALA A 84 -13.83 -4.47 1.76
CA ALA A 84 -12.70 -3.59 1.55
C ALA A 84 -12.49 -3.29 0.05
N CYS A 85 -12.56 -4.30 -0.81
CA CYS A 85 -12.49 -4.11 -2.27
C CYS A 85 -13.65 -3.24 -2.80
N ASP A 86 -14.86 -3.42 -2.26
CA ASP A 86 -16.01 -2.57 -2.62
C ASP A 86 -15.82 -1.13 -2.18
N LEU A 87 -15.26 -0.91 -0.98
CA LEU A 87 -14.92 0.42 -0.48
C LEU A 87 -13.87 1.12 -1.36
N LEU A 88 -12.81 0.42 -1.75
CA LEU A 88 -11.80 0.94 -2.68
C LEU A 88 -12.43 1.38 -4.01
N ARG A 89 -13.35 0.59 -4.55
CA ARG A 89 -14.03 0.91 -5.82
C ARG A 89 -15.00 2.09 -5.71
N THR A 90 -15.80 2.12 -4.64
CA THR A 90 -16.91 3.07 -4.51
C THR A 90 -16.47 4.41 -3.94
N ARG A 91 -15.69 4.41 -2.86
CA ARG A 91 -15.24 5.65 -2.21
C ARG A 91 -14.03 6.25 -2.92
N TYR A 92 -13.05 5.44 -3.28
CA TYR A 92 -11.77 5.92 -3.82
C TYR A 92 -11.69 5.87 -5.35
N GLY A 93 -12.65 5.22 -6.02
CA GLY A 93 -12.68 5.12 -7.48
C GLY A 93 -11.47 4.39 -8.05
N SER A 94 -10.98 3.36 -7.35
CA SER A 94 -9.73 2.66 -7.59
C SER A 94 -9.60 2.07 -9.00
N ARG A 95 -10.70 1.75 -9.66
CA ARG A 95 -10.69 1.25 -11.05
C ARG A 95 -10.43 2.33 -12.10
N GLN A 96 -10.65 3.59 -11.75
CA GLN A 96 -10.56 4.72 -12.67
C GLN A 96 -9.29 5.54 -12.46
N ARG A 97 -8.61 5.38 -11.33
CA ARG A 97 -7.37 6.07 -10.98
C ARG A 97 -6.16 5.17 -11.17
N LEU A 98 -5.00 5.79 -11.28
CA LEU A 98 -3.73 5.11 -11.05
C LEU A 98 -3.64 4.75 -9.57
N TRP A 99 -2.97 3.65 -9.29
CA TRP A 99 -2.57 3.33 -7.94
C TRP A 99 -1.07 3.01 -7.89
N ALA A 100 -0.48 3.05 -6.71
CA ALA A 100 0.94 2.91 -6.49
C ALA A 100 1.21 2.15 -5.19
N SER A 101 2.32 1.42 -5.14
CA SER A 101 2.85 0.78 -3.93
C SER A 101 4.37 0.79 -3.92
N PHE A 102 4.99 0.39 -2.81
CA PHE A 102 6.44 0.35 -2.68
C PHE A 102 7.00 -1.03 -3.00
N GLY A 103 7.02 -1.35 -4.27
CA GLY A 103 7.38 -2.67 -4.81
C GLY A 103 6.18 -3.35 -5.46
N ASP A 104 6.30 -4.66 -5.70
CA ASP A 104 5.26 -5.47 -6.35
C ASP A 104 4.48 -6.35 -5.35
N TYR A 105 4.91 -6.42 -4.09
CA TYR A 105 4.30 -7.28 -3.09
C TYR A 105 2.80 -7.04 -2.95
N ASP A 106 2.40 -5.79 -2.75
CA ASP A 106 1.00 -5.40 -2.56
C ASP A 106 0.13 -5.80 -3.76
N ARG A 107 0.64 -5.57 -4.97
CA ARG A 107 -0.06 -5.93 -6.21
C ARG A 107 -0.28 -7.44 -6.30
N LEU A 108 0.76 -8.22 -6.06
CA LEU A 108 0.69 -9.69 -6.09
C LEU A 108 -0.22 -10.23 -5.00
N MET A 109 -0.20 -9.61 -3.82
CA MET A 109 -1.05 -9.98 -2.70
C MET A 109 -2.54 -9.73 -3.02
N PHE A 110 -2.88 -8.56 -3.56
CA PHE A 110 -4.24 -8.28 -4.04
C PHE A 110 -4.71 -9.23 -5.14
N GLU A 111 -3.83 -9.56 -6.08
CA GLU A 111 -4.13 -10.51 -7.16
C GLU A 111 -4.44 -11.90 -6.58
N ARG A 112 -3.60 -12.39 -5.66
CA ARG A 112 -3.78 -13.66 -4.98
C ARG A 112 -5.09 -13.70 -4.18
N GLU A 113 -5.30 -12.71 -3.31
CA GLU A 113 -6.51 -12.64 -2.49
C GLU A 113 -7.78 -12.53 -3.33
N SER A 114 -7.74 -11.74 -4.42
CA SER A 114 -8.87 -11.63 -5.33
C SER A 114 -9.22 -12.98 -5.98
N GLN A 115 -8.21 -13.75 -6.39
CA GLN A 115 -8.41 -15.09 -6.96
C GLN A 115 -8.94 -16.06 -5.92
N THR A 116 -8.35 -16.10 -4.74
CA THR A 116 -8.73 -17.02 -3.65
C THR A 116 -10.18 -16.81 -3.23
N HIS A 117 -10.61 -15.57 -3.09
CA HIS A 117 -11.97 -15.24 -2.66
C HIS A 117 -12.98 -15.13 -3.82
N GLY A 118 -12.57 -15.34 -5.07
CA GLY A 118 -13.44 -15.17 -6.25
C GLY A 118 -13.99 -13.75 -6.36
N ILE A 119 -13.17 -12.75 -6.03
CA ILE A 119 -13.51 -11.33 -6.05
C ILE A 119 -12.83 -10.67 -7.24
N GLU A 120 -13.52 -9.76 -7.90
CA GLU A 120 -12.92 -8.98 -8.97
C GLU A 120 -11.83 -8.06 -8.39
N TYR A 121 -10.66 -8.02 -9.05
CA TYR A 121 -9.53 -7.20 -8.66
C TYR A 121 -9.94 -5.71 -8.49
N PRO A 122 -9.64 -5.06 -7.35
CA PRO A 122 -10.24 -3.77 -7.04
C PRO A 122 -9.68 -2.59 -7.83
N PHE A 123 -8.51 -2.72 -8.43
CA PHE A 123 -7.86 -1.62 -9.14
C PHE A 123 -7.99 -1.70 -10.66
N GLY A 124 -7.69 -0.59 -11.34
CA GLY A 124 -7.46 -0.55 -12.78
C GLY A 124 -6.10 -1.13 -13.16
N LYS A 125 -5.82 -1.22 -14.49
CA LYS A 125 -4.57 -1.80 -15.02
C LYS A 125 -3.29 -0.97 -14.75
N GLY A 126 -3.44 0.28 -14.32
CA GLY A 126 -2.30 1.17 -14.13
C GLY A 126 -1.77 1.09 -12.70
N HIS A 127 -0.60 0.50 -12.53
CA HIS A 127 0.16 0.45 -11.27
C HIS A 127 1.50 1.14 -11.43
N ILE A 128 1.94 1.83 -10.39
CA ILE A 128 3.25 2.47 -10.29
C ILE A 128 4.00 1.79 -9.14
N ASN A 129 5.08 1.10 -9.47
CA ASN A 129 6.05 0.63 -8.49
C ASN A 129 6.95 1.80 -8.10
N VAL A 130 6.69 2.40 -6.93
CA VAL A 130 7.41 3.60 -6.44
C VAL A 130 8.85 3.27 -6.08
N LYS A 131 9.13 2.07 -5.60
CA LYS A 131 10.46 1.60 -5.25
C LYS A 131 11.41 1.59 -6.46
N SER A 132 10.98 0.93 -7.54
CA SER A 132 11.72 0.89 -8.81
C SER A 132 11.81 2.29 -9.45
N LEU A 133 10.72 3.05 -9.44
CA LEU A 133 10.72 4.42 -9.98
C LEU A 133 11.71 5.30 -9.24
N PHE A 134 11.74 5.22 -7.90
CA PHE A 134 12.68 5.96 -7.07
C PHE A 134 14.13 5.62 -7.41
N ALA A 135 14.48 4.32 -7.44
CA ALA A 135 15.83 3.87 -7.75
C ALA A 135 16.31 4.39 -9.12
N VAL A 136 15.46 4.28 -10.15
CA VAL A 136 15.77 4.75 -11.50
C VAL A 136 15.96 6.28 -11.55
N VAL A 137 15.07 7.04 -10.90
CA VAL A 137 15.15 8.51 -10.89
C VAL A 137 16.38 9.01 -10.12
N GLN A 138 16.77 8.33 -9.05
CA GLN A 138 17.95 8.69 -8.26
C GLN A 138 19.26 8.09 -8.81
N GLY A 139 19.19 7.28 -9.88
CA GLY A 139 20.37 6.65 -10.48
C GLY A 139 21.04 5.62 -9.59
N LEU A 140 20.26 4.92 -8.77
CA LEU A 140 20.75 3.87 -7.87
C LEU A 140 20.99 2.57 -8.62
N GLU A 141 21.97 1.79 -8.18
CA GLU A 141 22.24 0.45 -8.74
C GLU A 141 21.27 -0.61 -8.20
N GLU A 142 20.75 -0.40 -7.00
CA GLU A 142 19.79 -1.30 -6.31
C GLU A 142 18.62 -0.53 -5.71
N GLU A 143 17.50 -1.22 -5.52
CA GLU A 143 16.32 -0.66 -4.87
C GLU A 143 16.51 -0.60 -3.35
N LEU A 144 16.18 0.54 -2.74
CA LEU A 144 16.26 0.72 -1.28
C LEU A 144 14.95 0.29 -0.59
N PRO A 145 15.01 -0.16 0.67
CA PRO A 145 13.85 -0.21 1.57
C PRO A 145 13.21 1.17 1.76
N LEU A 146 11.98 1.21 2.27
CA LEU A 146 11.21 2.46 2.42
C LEU A 146 11.90 3.46 3.36
N ASP A 147 12.37 3.00 4.49
CA ASP A 147 13.08 3.80 5.50
C ASP A 147 14.38 4.40 4.94
N GLU A 148 15.17 3.61 4.22
CA GLU A 148 16.40 4.08 3.57
C GLU A 148 16.10 5.07 2.42
N ALA A 149 15.04 4.85 1.65
CA ALA A 149 14.61 5.78 0.59
C ALA A 149 14.12 7.12 1.17
N MET A 150 13.44 7.11 2.32
CA MET A 150 13.06 8.31 3.05
C MET A 150 14.30 9.05 3.58
N GLU A 151 15.25 8.32 4.18
CA GLU A 151 16.52 8.89 4.66
C GLU A 151 17.33 9.50 3.51
N TRP A 152 17.41 8.82 2.36
CA TRP A 152 18.07 9.33 1.15
C TRP A 152 17.55 10.72 0.73
N LEU A 153 16.25 10.94 0.86
CA LEU A 153 15.61 12.23 0.56
C LEU A 153 15.68 13.23 1.73
N GLY A 154 16.24 12.87 2.87
CA GLY A 154 16.23 13.68 4.09
C GLY A 154 14.82 13.84 4.69
N PHE A 155 13.93 12.90 4.46
CA PHE A 155 12.58 12.89 5.00
C PHE A 155 12.52 12.01 6.24
N PRO A 156 12.02 12.52 7.39
CA PRO A 156 11.72 11.66 8.52
C PRO A 156 10.55 10.74 8.19
N LEU A 157 10.58 9.51 8.67
CA LEU A 157 9.39 8.64 8.70
C LEU A 157 8.32 9.29 9.58
N GLU A 158 7.10 9.29 9.09
CA GLU A 158 5.92 9.79 9.81
C GLU A 158 5.08 8.60 10.26
N GLY A 159 4.77 8.52 11.56
CA GLY A 159 3.99 7.43 12.14
C GLY A 159 4.83 6.19 12.49
N HIS A 160 4.21 5.03 12.45
CA HIS A 160 4.81 3.75 12.81
C HIS A 160 5.11 2.93 11.55
N HIS A 161 6.38 2.58 11.33
CA HIS A 161 6.76 1.68 10.23
C HIS A 161 6.11 0.30 10.41
N HIS A 162 5.65 -0.30 9.33
CA HIS A 162 4.77 -1.49 9.31
C HIS A 162 3.35 -1.24 9.85
N ARG A 163 2.86 0.00 9.75
CA ARG A 163 1.43 0.31 9.75
C ARG A 163 1.08 0.78 8.35
N GLY A 164 0.21 0.04 7.68
CA GLY A 164 -0.09 0.26 6.28
C GLY A 164 -0.48 1.71 5.96
N GLU A 165 -1.30 2.36 6.81
CA GLU A 165 -1.67 3.76 6.62
C GLU A 165 -0.48 4.73 6.74
N ASP A 166 0.48 4.45 7.63
CA ASP A 166 1.67 5.27 7.83
C ASP A 166 2.65 5.07 6.68
N ASP A 167 2.84 3.83 6.24
CA ASP A 167 3.73 3.51 5.14
C ASP A 167 3.17 4.02 3.81
N ALA A 168 1.87 3.87 3.53
CA ALA A 168 1.23 4.49 2.37
C ALA A 168 1.39 6.02 2.35
N TRP A 169 1.35 6.65 3.54
CA TRP A 169 1.57 8.09 3.69
C TRP A 169 3.01 8.49 3.37
N ASN A 170 4.00 7.73 3.83
CA ASN A 170 5.42 7.93 3.54
C ASN A 170 5.74 7.66 2.06
N ILE A 171 5.23 6.59 1.48
CA ILE A 171 5.36 6.27 0.06
C ILE A 171 4.79 7.40 -0.81
N ALA A 172 3.63 7.94 -0.43
CA ALA A 172 3.02 9.07 -1.14
C ALA A 172 3.89 10.33 -1.07
N ARG A 173 4.66 10.54 0.01
CA ARG A 173 5.63 11.64 0.12
C ARG A 173 6.75 11.50 -0.91
N ILE A 174 7.31 10.29 -1.04
CA ILE A 174 8.33 9.99 -2.06
C ILE A 174 7.77 10.24 -3.45
N LEU A 175 6.62 9.64 -3.78
CA LEU A 175 6.00 9.78 -5.11
C LEU A 175 5.66 11.24 -5.43
N GLY A 176 5.11 12.00 -4.49
CA GLY A 176 4.82 13.42 -4.65
C GLY A 176 6.10 14.24 -4.95
N HIS A 177 7.19 13.94 -4.26
CA HIS A 177 8.50 14.56 -4.51
C HIS A 177 8.99 14.28 -5.93
N LEU A 178 8.95 13.01 -6.38
CA LEU A 178 9.38 12.61 -7.72
C LEU A 178 8.54 13.29 -8.81
N LEU A 179 7.23 13.39 -8.64
CA LEU A 179 6.34 14.08 -9.57
C LEU A 179 6.69 15.57 -9.72
N LEU A 180 7.02 16.23 -8.61
CA LEU A 180 7.40 17.66 -8.64
C LEU A 180 8.80 17.88 -9.22
N GLN A 181 9.76 16.99 -8.95
CA GLN A 181 11.08 17.03 -9.56
C GLN A 181 10.99 16.94 -11.09
N ALA A 182 10.25 15.95 -11.60
CA ALA A 182 10.10 15.72 -13.04
C ALA A 182 9.53 16.95 -13.80
N ARG A 183 8.71 17.76 -13.14
CA ARG A 183 8.12 18.98 -13.75
C ARG A 183 9.06 20.17 -13.76
N ARG A 184 9.93 20.31 -12.76
CA ARG A 184 10.91 21.42 -12.69
C ARG A 184 11.99 21.35 -13.76
N VAL A 185 12.27 20.15 -14.27
CA VAL A 185 13.25 19.96 -15.35
C VAL A 185 12.69 20.42 -16.71
N SER A 186 11.39 20.68 -16.79
CA SER A 186 10.69 21.09 -18.04
C SER A 186 10.50 22.63 -18.17
N GLU A 187 10.93 23.39 -17.16
CA GLU A 187 10.97 24.87 -17.16
C GLU A 187 12.40 25.36 -17.43
#